data_48c43da52b393ea4d6382e8cc9d411d7
#
_entry.id   48c43da52b393ea4d6382e8cc9d411d7
#
_cell.length_a   1.000
_cell.length_b   1.000
_cell.length_c   1.000
_cell.angle_alpha   90.00
_cell.angle_beta   90.00
_cell.angle_gamma   90.00
#
_symmetry.space_group_name_H-M   'P 1'
#
loop_
_entity.id
_entity.type
_entity.pdbx_description
1 polymer ?
#
loop_
_entity_poly.entity_id
_entity_poly.type
_entity_poly.pdbx_seq_one_letter_code
_entity_poly.pdbx_strand_id
1 'polypeptide(L)'
;MLITEAVLKAELGGIQASLNWKTVEPFAKIANRNFRKQIGVELYNELIKPNTNLTELKEIAVGVVAWQSYDLAFPHLKMKVGDLGLMKSSPQNTVAITKWEYVDSREANLQVVDKLLEDFFELLEMEAPEVWKNSEAYKTRNRLFLRSASELGKKLTLVGRNSRFFDVLTTYIERAENNYVKPLLTPTLFRSLKQKWQEAATLTAQESELIQGIQWALAYLAMYEAYPYLPMIVDMNGMREARYKDGTREEETADAKLKNVQRQALWNDGQKFLGDIREFLDAESSPTVFTEYYQKNQINTLSEDLDFTDKPHVIL
;
A
#
# COMPACT_ATOMS: atom_id res chain seq x y z
N MET A 1 -6.89 -24.09 8.12
CA MET A 1 -5.69 -23.25 8.06
C MET A 1 -4.93 -23.58 6.77
N LEU A 2 -4.29 -22.60 6.19
CA LEU A 2 -3.43 -22.80 5.00
C LEU A 2 -2.16 -23.59 5.31
N ILE A 3 -1.65 -23.50 6.54
CA ILE A 3 -0.41 -24.15 6.94
C ILE A 3 -0.61 -25.19 8.05
N THR A 4 0.20 -26.24 7.98
CA THR A 4 0.42 -27.29 9.00
C THR A 4 1.89 -27.29 9.39
N GLU A 5 2.27 -28.10 10.38
CA GLU A 5 3.68 -28.24 10.77
C GLU A 5 4.58 -28.65 9.60
N ALA A 6 4.13 -29.63 8.82
CA ALA A 6 4.91 -30.13 7.66
C ALA A 6 5.07 -29.05 6.58
N VAL A 7 3.99 -28.30 6.28
CA VAL A 7 4.00 -27.22 5.30
C VAL A 7 4.91 -26.07 5.77
N LEU A 8 4.79 -25.66 7.05
CA LEU A 8 5.67 -24.63 7.60
C LEU A 8 7.14 -24.99 7.46
N LYS A 9 7.50 -26.24 7.84
CA LYS A 9 8.89 -26.72 7.73
C LYS A 9 9.38 -26.80 6.30
N ALA A 10 8.52 -27.17 5.36
CA ALA A 10 8.84 -27.18 3.93
C ALA A 10 9.12 -25.77 3.39
N GLU A 11 8.28 -24.79 3.74
CA GLU A 11 8.42 -23.39 3.31
C GLU A 11 9.66 -22.69 3.91
N LEU A 12 9.95 -22.96 5.17
CA LEU A 12 11.13 -22.37 5.85
C LEU A 12 12.45 -23.11 5.52
N GLY A 13 12.36 -24.27 4.87
CA GLY A 13 13.51 -25.08 4.45
C GLY A 13 14.37 -25.56 5.63
N GLY A 14 15.66 -25.76 5.39
CA GLY A 14 16.62 -26.28 6.38
C GLY A 14 16.87 -25.37 7.59
N ILE A 15 16.36 -24.13 7.57
CA ILE A 15 16.57 -23.13 8.62
C ILE A 15 15.96 -23.56 9.95
N GLN A 16 14.88 -24.39 9.92
CA GLN A 16 14.05 -24.65 11.09
C GLN A 16 13.74 -26.15 11.31
N ALA A 17 14.65 -27.04 10.96
CA ALA A 17 14.45 -28.48 11.14
C ALA A 17 14.06 -28.89 12.59
N SER A 18 14.49 -28.12 13.59
CA SER A 18 14.22 -28.37 15.02
C SER A 18 13.11 -27.50 15.62
N LEU A 19 12.35 -26.75 14.78
CA LEU A 19 11.30 -25.87 15.26
C LEU A 19 10.15 -26.66 15.92
N ASN A 20 9.82 -26.29 17.16
CA ASN A 20 8.71 -26.91 17.87
C ASN A 20 7.38 -26.28 17.43
N TRP A 21 6.54 -27.05 16.74
CA TRP A 21 5.24 -26.62 16.26
C TRP A 21 4.34 -26.02 17.34
N LYS A 22 4.32 -26.61 18.57
CA LYS A 22 3.51 -26.10 19.67
C LYS A 22 3.84 -24.66 20.05
N THR A 23 5.09 -24.23 19.82
CA THR A 23 5.50 -22.84 20.06
C THR A 23 5.03 -21.90 18.97
N VAL A 24 4.96 -22.38 17.73
CA VAL A 24 4.63 -21.55 16.56
C VAL A 24 3.13 -21.57 16.24
N GLU A 25 2.42 -22.61 16.57
CA GLU A 25 0.98 -22.78 16.27
C GLU A 25 0.09 -21.59 16.67
N PRO A 26 0.24 -20.97 17.84
CA PRO A 26 -0.53 -19.77 18.19
C PRO A 26 -0.31 -18.62 17.21
N PHE A 27 0.92 -18.42 16.78
CA PHE A 27 1.29 -17.37 15.80
C PHE A 27 0.81 -17.72 14.40
N ALA A 28 0.84 -18.99 14.03
CA ALA A 28 0.24 -19.48 12.78
C ALA A 28 -1.26 -19.21 12.71
N LYS A 29 -1.98 -19.35 13.82
CA LYS A 29 -3.40 -18.99 13.91
C LYS A 29 -3.62 -17.47 13.75
N ILE A 30 -2.72 -16.66 14.25
CA ILE A 30 -2.78 -15.19 14.10
C ILE A 30 -2.50 -14.82 12.64
N ALA A 31 -1.43 -15.34 12.04
CA ALA A 31 -1.07 -15.08 10.64
C ALA A 31 -2.21 -15.48 9.68
N ASN A 32 -2.79 -16.66 9.85
CA ASN A 32 -3.96 -17.10 9.07
C ASN A 32 -5.15 -16.13 9.20
N ARG A 33 -5.44 -15.63 10.41
CA ARG A 33 -6.52 -14.66 10.63
C ARG A 33 -6.23 -13.32 9.97
N ASN A 34 -5.00 -12.84 10.04
CA ASN A 34 -4.59 -11.58 9.43
C ASN A 34 -4.69 -11.67 7.91
N PHE A 35 -4.15 -12.73 7.33
CA PHE A 35 -4.23 -12.97 5.89
C PHE A 35 -5.68 -13.10 5.42
N ARG A 36 -6.52 -13.88 6.13
CA ARG A 36 -7.97 -13.97 5.84
C ARG A 36 -8.68 -12.62 5.85
N LYS A 37 -8.30 -11.69 6.75
CA LYS A 37 -8.86 -10.34 6.78
C LYS A 37 -8.45 -9.52 5.56
N GLN A 38 -7.20 -9.69 5.08
CA GLN A 38 -6.70 -8.95 3.93
C GLN A 38 -7.36 -9.38 2.62
N ILE A 39 -7.57 -10.69 2.42
CA ILE A 39 -8.10 -11.23 1.16
C ILE A 39 -9.59 -11.52 1.17
N GLY A 40 -10.26 -11.38 2.32
CA GLY A 40 -11.68 -11.72 2.49
C GLY A 40 -11.92 -13.20 2.79
N VAL A 41 -13.11 -13.45 3.33
CA VAL A 41 -13.51 -14.80 3.81
C VAL A 41 -13.73 -15.74 2.63
N GLU A 42 -14.33 -15.24 1.57
CA GLU A 42 -14.74 -15.99 0.38
C GLU A 42 -13.51 -16.55 -0.36
N LEU A 43 -12.56 -15.68 -0.68
CA LEU A 43 -11.32 -16.08 -1.35
C LEU A 43 -10.48 -17.00 -0.46
N TYR A 44 -10.38 -16.69 0.84
CA TYR A 44 -9.66 -17.55 1.78
C TYR A 44 -10.25 -18.97 1.83
N ASN A 45 -11.60 -19.09 1.86
CA ASN A 45 -12.28 -20.38 1.85
C ASN A 45 -12.05 -21.14 0.53
N GLU A 46 -11.94 -20.45 -0.59
CA GLU A 46 -11.59 -21.04 -1.87
C GLU A 46 -10.17 -21.62 -1.87
N LEU A 47 -9.20 -20.85 -1.35
CA LEU A 47 -7.79 -21.27 -1.28
C LEU A 47 -7.57 -22.49 -0.36
N ILE A 48 -8.35 -22.67 0.71
CA ILE A 48 -8.19 -23.84 1.61
C ILE A 48 -8.80 -25.14 1.06
N LYS A 49 -9.59 -25.10 -0.03
CA LYS A 49 -10.15 -26.32 -0.63
C LYS A 49 -9.02 -27.22 -1.16
N PRO A 50 -9.17 -28.55 -1.01
CA PRO A 50 -8.19 -29.51 -1.52
C PRO A 50 -7.98 -29.40 -3.06
N ASN A 51 -9.08 -29.18 -3.79
CA ASN A 51 -9.13 -29.16 -5.25
C ASN A 51 -9.45 -27.73 -5.76
N THR A 52 -8.77 -26.73 -5.27
CA THR A 52 -8.93 -25.37 -5.80
C THR A 52 -8.27 -25.26 -7.18
N ASN A 53 -8.90 -24.51 -8.08
CA ASN A 53 -8.30 -24.16 -9.38
C ASN A 53 -7.24 -23.04 -9.25
N LEU A 54 -7.15 -22.40 -8.07
CA LEU A 54 -6.22 -21.31 -7.77
C LEU A 54 -4.92 -21.86 -7.14
N THR A 55 -4.27 -22.80 -7.84
CA THR A 55 -3.13 -23.56 -7.29
C THR A 55 -1.94 -22.64 -7.01
N GLU A 56 -1.56 -21.79 -7.96
CA GLU A 56 -0.42 -20.89 -7.85
C GLU A 56 -0.67 -19.83 -6.77
N LEU A 57 -1.86 -19.21 -6.74
CA LEU A 57 -2.28 -18.30 -5.66
C LEU A 57 -2.22 -18.98 -4.30
N LYS A 58 -2.62 -20.25 -4.20
CA LYS A 58 -2.55 -21.02 -2.96
C LYS A 58 -1.11 -21.26 -2.50
N GLU A 59 -0.20 -21.56 -3.41
CA GLU A 59 1.22 -21.76 -3.09
C GLU A 59 1.83 -20.48 -2.51
N ILE A 60 1.61 -19.33 -3.16
CA ILE A 60 2.09 -18.05 -2.65
C ILE A 60 1.42 -17.71 -1.31
N ALA A 61 0.11 -17.93 -1.15
CA ALA A 61 -0.62 -17.71 0.10
C ALA A 61 -0.07 -18.55 1.26
N VAL A 62 0.34 -19.79 0.98
CA VAL A 62 0.98 -20.67 1.96
C VAL A 62 2.31 -20.08 2.41
N GLY A 63 3.14 -19.61 1.46
CA GLY A 63 4.41 -18.94 1.73
C GLY A 63 4.20 -17.68 2.59
N VAL A 64 3.25 -16.81 2.23
CA VAL A 64 2.89 -15.60 3.01
C VAL A 64 2.58 -15.96 4.45
N VAL A 65 1.67 -16.92 4.67
CA VAL A 65 1.23 -17.28 6.02
C VAL A 65 2.33 -17.98 6.80
N ALA A 66 3.18 -18.79 6.14
CA ALA A 66 4.31 -19.45 6.77
C ALA A 66 5.34 -18.44 7.29
N TRP A 67 5.78 -17.52 6.44
CA TRP A 67 6.77 -16.51 6.82
C TRP A 67 6.22 -15.48 7.83
N GLN A 68 4.95 -15.08 7.72
CA GLN A 68 4.29 -14.26 8.75
C GLN A 68 4.22 -14.99 10.10
N SER A 69 3.92 -16.30 10.10
CA SER A 69 3.88 -17.10 11.31
C SER A 69 5.23 -17.16 11.99
N TYR A 70 6.28 -17.32 11.19
CA TYR A 70 7.65 -17.35 11.68
C TYR A 70 8.09 -15.98 12.23
N ASP A 71 7.86 -14.89 11.51
CA ASP A 71 8.20 -13.54 12.01
C ASP A 71 7.49 -13.21 13.33
N LEU A 72 6.20 -13.53 13.44
CA LEU A 72 5.45 -13.34 14.68
C LEU A 72 5.99 -14.19 15.83
N ALA A 73 6.44 -15.43 15.57
CA ALA A 73 7.02 -16.31 16.56
C ALA A 73 8.46 -15.93 16.93
N PHE A 74 9.20 -15.30 16.01
CA PHE A 74 10.64 -15.09 16.11
C PHE A 74 11.11 -14.43 17.42
N PRO A 75 10.46 -13.36 17.94
CA PRO A 75 10.82 -12.78 19.24
C PRO A 75 10.66 -13.75 20.40
N HIS A 76 9.73 -14.71 20.31
CA HIS A 76 9.36 -15.64 21.37
C HIS A 76 10.19 -16.94 21.36
N LEU A 77 10.85 -17.24 20.26
CA LEU A 77 11.68 -18.45 20.14
C LEU A 77 12.92 -18.41 21.04
N LYS A 78 13.36 -17.23 21.44
CA LYS A 78 14.54 -17.02 22.29
C LYS A 78 14.25 -17.03 23.79
N MET A 79 12.98 -16.93 24.18
CA MET A 79 12.56 -16.74 25.55
C MET A 79 11.70 -17.90 26.00
N LYS A 80 11.99 -18.43 27.18
CA LYS A 80 11.11 -19.36 27.89
C LYS A 80 10.52 -18.66 29.10
N VAL A 81 9.21 -18.80 29.30
CA VAL A 81 8.51 -18.33 30.48
C VAL A 81 8.35 -19.50 31.42
N GLY A 82 8.87 -19.38 32.64
CA GLY A 82 8.70 -20.35 33.69
C GLY A 82 8.31 -19.65 34.99
N ASP A 83 8.13 -20.43 36.07
CA ASP A 83 7.73 -19.92 37.41
C ASP A 83 8.73 -18.90 37.98
N LEU A 84 9.94 -18.88 37.48
CA LEU A 84 11.01 -17.91 37.82
C LEU A 84 11.06 -16.69 36.89
N GLY A 85 10.09 -16.54 35.99
CA GLY A 85 10.01 -15.43 35.04
C GLY A 85 10.56 -15.74 33.64
N LEU A 86 11.04 -14.72 32.93
CA LEU A 86 11.62 -14.84 31.60
C LEU A 86 13.05 -15.36 31.64
N MET A 87 13.29 -16.52 31.04
CA MET A 87 14.60 -17.14 30.95
C MET A 87 15.09 -17.24 29.52
N LYS A 88 16.37 -16.96 29.30
CA LYS A 88 17.04 -17.18 28.03
C LYS A 88 17.50 -18.63 27.94
N SER A 89 17.05 -19.36 26.90
CA SER A 89 17.57 -20.68 26.61
C SER A 89 18.93 -20.53 25.92
N SER A 90 19.99 -21.01 26.53
CA SER A 90 21.31 -21.12 25.93
C SER A 90 21.74 -22.59 25.96
N PRO A 91 21.51 -23.36 24.88
CA PRO A 91 22.07 -24.71 24.77
C PRO A 91 23.59 -24.68 24.81
N GLN A 92 24.21 -25.74 25.33
CA GLN A 92 25.66 -25.89 25.30
C GLN A 92 26.14 -25.77 23.83
N ASN A 93 27.24 -25.03 23.61
CA ASN A 93 27.85 -24.76 22.30
C ASN A 93 27.09 -23.82 21.35
N THR A 94 26.15 -23.00 21.84
CA THR A 94 25.50 -21.95 21.04
C THR A 94 25.89 -20.56 21.56
N VAL A 95 26.24 -19.67 20.65
CA VAL A 95 26.45 -18.24 20.94
C VAL A 95 25.12 -17.50 20.76
N ALA A 96 24.78 -16.63 21.71
CA ALA A 96 23.61 -15.80 21.59
C ALA A 96 23.86 -14.79 20.48
N ILE A 97 22.93 -14.71 19.52
CA ILE A 97 22.97 -13.70 18.46
C ILE A 97 23.00 -12.30 19.08
N THR A 98 23.75 -11.41 18.46
CA THR A 98 23.80 -10.00 18.81
C THR A 98 22.48 -9.30 18.52
N LYS A 99 22.29 -8.10 19.08
CA LYS A 99 21.12 -7.27 18.76
C LYS A 99 21.02 -6.99 17.26
N TRP A 100 22.14 -6.80 16.60
CA TRP A 100 22.29 -6.53 15.18
C TRP A 100 21.80 -7.67 14.31
N GLU A 101 22.39 -8.84 14.50
CA GLU A 101 21.98 -10.05 13.77
C GLU A 101 20.49 -10.36 13.96
N TYR A 102 19.96 -10.00 15.15
CA TYR A 102 18.52 -10.14 15.39
C TYR A 102 17.69 -9.16 14.55
N VAL A 103 18.08 -7.88 14.52
CA VAL A 103 17.35 -6.84 13.76
C VAL A 103 17.46 -7.14 12.27
N ASP A 104 18.64 -7.45 11.77
CA ASP A 104 18.86 -7.77 10.35
C ASP A 104 18.09 -9.02 9.92
N SER A 105 18.11 -10.08 10.75
CA SER A 105 17.35 -11.30 10.47
C SER A 105 15.83 -11.04 10.43
N ARG A 106 15.34 -10.22 11.35
CA ARG A 106 13.92 -9.85 11.38
C ARG A 106 13.54 -9.01 10.17
N GLU A 107 14.36 -8.04 9.80
CA GLU A 107 14.10 -7.21 8.61
C GLU A 107 14.12 -8.07 7.33
N ALA A 108 15.06 -8.99 7.20
CA ALA A 108 15.10 -9.94 6.09
C ALA A 108 13.83 -10.80 6.02
N ASN A 109 13.33 -11.31 7.16
CA ASN A 109 12.06 -12.05 7.20
C ASN A 109 10.88 -11.19 6.74
N LEU A 110 10.80 -9.95 7.20
CA LEU A 110 9.74 -9.02 6.82
C LEU A 110 9.81 -8.67 5.33
N GLN A 111 11.00 -8.54 4.73
CA GLN A 111 11.17 -8.33 3.30
C GLN A 111 10.66 -9.52 2.47
N VAL A 112 10.85 -10.76 2.96
CA VAL A 112 10.28 -11.95 2.32
C VAL A 112 8.75 -11.91 2.37
N VAL A 113 8.16 -11.56 3.52
CA VAL A 113 6.71 -11.43 3.66
C VAL A 113 6.17 -10.35 2.72
N ASP A 114 6.81 -9.17 2.68
CA ASP A 114 6.39 -8.07 1.80
C ASP A 114 6.43 -8.50 0.33
N LYS A 115 7.51 -9.18 -0.09
CA LYS A 115 7.62 -9.68 -1.46
C LYS A 115 6.53 -10.70 -1.80
N LEU A 116 6.32 -11.68 -0.95
CA LEU A 116 5.30 -12.71 -1.17
C LEU A 116 3.88 -12.12 -1.19
N LEU A 117 3.60 -11.11 -0.35
CA LEU A 117 2.32 -10.39 -0.38
C LEU A 117 2.12 -9.65 -1.70
N GLU A 118 3.15 -8.94 -2.18
CA GLU A 118 3.06 -8.22 -3.46
C GLU A 118 2.89 -9.20 -4.63
N ASP A 119 3.67 -10.29 -4.67
CA ASP A 119 3.56 -11.33 -5.69
C ASP A 119 2.16 -11.98 -5.66
N PHE A 120 1.60 -12.24 -4.46
CA PHE A 120 0.24 -12.74 -4.30
C PHE A 120 -0.81 -11.79 -4.87
N PHE A 121 -0.73 -10.50 -4.54
CA PHE A 121 -1.71 -9.54 -5.03
C PHE A 121 -1.52 -9.20 -6.51
N GLU A 122 -0.30 -9.18 -7.04
CA GLU A 122 -0.08 -9.03 -8.50
C GLU A 122 -0.73 -10.19 -9.27
N LEU A 123 -0.52 -11.43 -8.82
CA LEU A 123 -1.14 -12.60 -9.45
C LEU A 123 -2.66 -12.58 -9.29
N LEU A 124 -3.15 -12.23 -8.10
CA LEU A 124 -4.59 -12.14 -7.81
C LEU A 124 -5.29 -11.10 -8.69
N GLU A 125 -4.65 -9.99 -8.99
CA GLU A 125 -5.17 -8.95 -9.88
C GLU A 125 -5.12 -9.40 -11.35
N MET A 126 -4.13 -10.17 -11.72
CA MET A 126 -3.96 -10.71 -13.09
C MET A 126 -4.96 -11.83 -13.39
N GLU A 127 -5.15 -12.78 -12.48
CA GLU A 127 -6.14 -13.85 -12.60
C GLU A 127 -7.57 -13.37 -12.39
N ALA A 128 -7.73 -12.39 -11.51
CA ALA A 128 -8.97 -11.71 -11.14
C ALA A 128 -10.18 -12.66 -10.99
N PRO A 129 -10.10 -13.70 -10.14
CA PRO A 129 -11.19 -14.67 -10.00
C PRO A 129 -12.47 -13.99 -9.48
N GLU A 130 -13.63 -14.46 -9.96
CA GLU A 130 -14.93 -13.87 -9.63
C GLU A 130 -15.20 -13.83 -8.11
N VAL A 131 -14.75 -14.83 -7.37
CA VAL A 131 -14.85 -14.85 -5.90
C VAL A 131 -14.12 -13.69 -5.25
N TRP A 132 -13.03 -13.19 -5.86
CA TRP A 132 -12.28 -12.01 -5.43
C TRP A 132 -12.99 -10.73 -5.83
N LYS A 133 -13.34 -10.56 -7.10
CA LYS A 133 -13.99 -9.33 -7.62
C LYS A 133 -15.28 -8.98 -6.88
N ASN A 134 -16.04 -10.00 -6.47
CA ASN A 134 -17.31 -9.81 -5.77
C ASN A 134 -17.15 -9.65 -4.24
N SER A 135 -15.92 -9.66 -3.70
CA SER A 135 -15.68 -9.57 -2.27
C SER A 135 -15.63 -8.13 -1.75
N GLU A 136 -15.98 -7.93 -0.48
CA GLU A 136 -15.79 -6.62 0.19
C GLU A 136 -14.29 -6.28 0.36
N ALA A 137 -13.42 -7.29 0.42
CA ALA A 137 -11.98 -7.09 0.46
C ALA A 137 -11.45 -6.45 -0.84
N TYR A 138 -11.98 -6.86 -2.01
CA TYR A 138 -11.70 -6.23 -3.29
C TYR A 138 -12.10 -4.76 -3.30
N LYS A 139 -13.34 -4.45 -2.91
CA LYS A 139 -13.83 -3.07 -2.85
C LYS A 139 -13.01 -2.20 -1.91
N THR A 140 -12.62 -2.76 -0.76
CA THR A 140 -11.77 -2.07 0.21
C THR A 140 -10.39 -1.77 -0.36
N ARG A 141 -9.77 -2.73 -1.07
CA ARG A 141 -8.48 -2.56 -1.71
C ARG A 141 -8.54 -1.52 -2.85
N ASN A 142 -9.61 -1.57 -3.64
CA ASN A 142 -9.84 -0.66 -4.78
C ASN A 142 -10.49 0.67 -4.38
N ARG A 143 -10.61 0.97 -3.07
CA ARG A 143 -11.13 2.27 -2.63
C ARG A 143 -10.27 3.45 -3.05
N LEU A 144 -8.97 3.23 -3.29
CA LEU A 144 -8.02 4.21 -3.78
C LEU A 144 -7.63 3.91 -5.23
N PHE A 145 -7.25 4.92 -5.99
CA PHE A 145 -6.76 4.72 -7.36
C PHE A 145 -5.37 4.07 -7.40
N LEU A 146 -4.56 4.23 -6.33
CA LEU A 146 -3.35 3.42 -6.09
C LEU A 146 -3.70 2.29 -5.12
N ARG A 147 -3.51 1.02 -5.53
CA ARG A 147 -3.97 -0.17 -4.82
C ARG A 147 -2.88 -0.91 -4.07
N SER A 148 -1.62 -0.75 -4.50
CA SER A 148 -0.52 -1.57 -4.01
C SER A 148 0.81 -0.83 -3.97
N ALA A 149 1.75 -1.38 -3.18
CA ALA A 149 3.13 -0.93 -3.15
C ALA A 149 3.80 -1.11 -4.52
N SER A 150 3.46 -2.15 -5.26
CA SER A 150 3.98 -2.38 -6.62
C SER A 150 3.53 -1.28 -7.59
N GLU A 151 2.26 -0.88 -7.56
CA GLU A 151 1.77 0.24 -8.39
C GLU A 151 2.45 1.56 -8.03
N LEU A 152 2.62 1.82 -6.73
CA LEU A 152 3.33 3.01 -6.26
C LEU A 152 4.81 2.97 -6.67
N GLY A 153 5.50 1.86 -6.46
CA GLY A 153 6.91 1.68 -6.78
C GLY A 153 7.24 1.79 -8.28
N LYS A 154 6.30 1.41 -9.16
CA LYS A 154 6.42 1.63 -10.62
C LYS A 154 6.45 3.11 -10.99
N LYS A 155 5.85 3.98 -10.17
CA LYS A 155 5.75 5.43 -10.41
C LYS A 155 6.76 6.22 -9.59
N LEU A 156 7.02 5.78 -8.37
CA LEU A 156 7.98 6.40 -7.46
C LEU A 156 8.97 5.33 -6.97
N THR A 157 10.04 5.13 -7.74
CA THR A 157 11.04 4.06 -7.51
C THR A 157 11.74 4.14 -6.16
N LEU A 158 11.80 5.32 -5.54
CA LEU A 158 12.37 5.53 -4.19
C LEU A 158 11.68 4.72 -3.09
N VAL A 159 10.42 4.38 -3.28
CA VAL A 159 9.61 3.68 -2.28
C VAL A 159 9.78 2.16 -2.36
N GLY A 160 10.14 1.65 -3.53
CA GLY A 160 10.24 0.21 -3.77
C GLY A 160 8.89 -0.52 -3.59
N ARG A 161 8.97 -1.84 -3.45
CA ARG A 161 7.81 -2.71 -3.17
C ARG A 161 7.71 -2.99 -1.68
N ASN A 162 7.35 -1.98 -0.90
CA ASN A 162 7.22 -2.10 0.55
C ASN A 162 5.74 -1.96 0.95
N SER A 163 5.04 -3.09 1.13
CA SER A 163 3.62 -3.12 1.48
C SER A 163 3.32 -2.47 2.83
N ARG A 164 4.20 -2.61 3.83
CA ARG A 164 4.04 -1.97 5.14
C ARG A 164 4.11 -0.44 5.03
N PHE A 165 5.02 0.06 4.21
CA PHE A 165 5.12 1.50 3.95
C PHE A 165 3.91 2.01 3.16
N PHE A 166 3.45 1.22 2.18
CA PHE A 166 2.23 1.54 1.43
C PHE A 166 1.01 1.64 2.35
N ASP A 167 0.86 0.72 3.32
CA ASP A 167 -0.24 0.77 4.30
C ASP A 167 -0.24 2.09 5.09
N VAL A 168 0.94 2.58 5.48
CA VAL A 168 1.07 3.91 6.12
C VAL A 168 0.66 5.03 5.17
N LEU A 169 0.99 4.92 3.88
CA LEU A 169 0.66 5.93 2.88
C LEU A 169 -0.82 5.96 2.48
N THR A 170 -1.61 4.91 2.72
CA THR A 170 -3.01 4.85 2.29
C THR A 170 -3.85 6.06 2.74
N THR A 171 -3.65 6.53 3.96
CA THR A 171 -4.33 7.73 4.49
C THR A 171 -3.94 9.00 3.72
N TYR A 172 -2.68 9.11 3.34
CA TYR A 172 -2.18 10.26 2.58
C TYR A 172 -2.55 10.20 1.11
N ILE A 173 -2.67 9.00 0.53
CA ILE A 173 -3.24 8.79 -0.81
C ILE A 173 -4.69 9.25 -0.84
N GLU A 174 -5.50 8.84 0.13
CA GLU A 174 -6.90 9.27 0.26
C GLU A 174 -7.02 10.79 0.42
N ARG A 175 -6.14 11.38 1.23
CA ARG A 175 -6.06 12.84 1.40
C ARG A 175 -5.69 13.55 0.10
N ALA A 176 -4.70 13.04 -0.65
CA ALA A 176 -4.30 13.58 -1.95
C ALA A 176 -5.42 13.46 -3.00
N GLU A 177 -6.13 12.33 -3.04
CA GLU A 177 -7.32 12.18 -3.90
C GLU A 177 -8.37 13.27 -3.63
N ASN A 178 -8.68 13.52 -2.35
CA ASN A 178 -9.71 14.49 -1.96
C ASN A 178 -9.27 15.93 -2.17
N ASN A 179 -8.00 16.26 -1.90
CA ASN A 179 -7.52 17.63 -1.93
C ASN A 179 -7.13 18.11 -3.33
N TYR A 180 -6.62 17.21 -4.20
CA TYR A 180 -6.04 17.60 -5.48
C TYR A 180 -6.79 17.01 -6.69
N VAL A 181 -7.11 15.71 -6.67
CA VAL A 181 -7.72 15.05 -7.82
C VAL A 181 -9.21 15.36 -7.94
N LYS A 182 -9.95 15.24 -6.85
CA LYS A 182 -11.39 15.47 -6.84
C LYS A 182 -11.81 16.89 -7.27
N PRO A 183 -11.14 17.98 -6.85
CA PRO A 183 -11.43 19.32 -7.35
C PRO A 183 -11.13 19.50 -8.84
N LEU A 184 -10.07 18.84 -9.33
CA LEU A 184 -9.66 18.89 -10.73
C LEU A 184 -10.71 18.24 -11.64
N LEU A 185 -11.15 17.02 -11.33
CA LEU A 185 -12.04 16.20 -12.15
C LEU A 185 -13.51 16.65 -12.16
N THR A 186 -13.97 17.46 -11.28
CA THR A 186 -15.34 17.64 -10.81
C THR A 186 -15.81 16.50 -9.88
N PRO A 187 -16.68 16.80 -8.89
CA PRO A 187 -17.16 15.79 -7.95
C PRO A 187 -17.93 14.64 -8.61
N THR A 188 -18.62 14.91 -9.71
CA THR A 188 -19.44 13.91 -10.42
C THR A 188 -18.56 12.96 -11.22
N LEU A 189 -17.62 13.48 -12.03
CA LEU A 189 -16.69 12.67 -12.79
C LEU A 189 -15.80 11.82 -11.86
N PHE A 190 -15.29 12.42 -10.78
CA PHE A 190 -14.51 11.71 -9.78
C PHE A 190 -15.29 10.51 -9.19
N ARG A 191 -16.56 10.72 -8.82
CA ARG A 191 -17.41 9.66 -8.25
C ARG A 191 -17.70 8.56 -9.26
N SER A 192 -18.01 8.90 -10.48
CA SER A 192 -18.28 7.97 -11.58
C SER A 192 -17.06 7.08 -11.87
N LEU A 193 -15.86 7.68 -12.03
CA LEU A 193 -14.62 6.93 -12.21
C LEU A 193 -14.30 6.03 -11.01
N LYS A 194 -14.50 6.56 -9.80
CA LYS A 194 -14.23 5.81 -8.56
C LYS A 194 -15.15 4.61 -8.45
N GLN A 195 -16.42 4.75 -8.77
CA GLN A 195 -17.37 3.64 -8.77
C GLN A 195 -16.96 2.56 -9.78
N LYS A 196 -16.67 2.94 -11.03
CA LYS A 196 -16.21 2.00 -12.05
C LYS A 196 -14.93 1.25 -11.62
N TRP A 197 -13.99 1.98 -11.01
CA TRP A 197 -12.75 1.43 -10.49
C TRP A 197 -12.98 0.40 -9.37
N GLN A 198 -13.88 0.71 -8.42
CA GLN A 198 -14.22 -0.17 -7.29
C GLN A 198 -15.02 -1.41 -7.71
N GLU A 199 -15.87 -1.29 -8.73
CA GLU A 199 -16.74 -2.36 -9.22
C GLU A 199 -16.08 -3.21 -10.32
N ALA A 200 -14.82 -2.98 -10.64
CA ALA A 200 -14.12 -3.62 -11.78
C ALA A 200 -14.89 -3.52 -13.10
N ALA A 201 -15.65 -2.43 -13.27
CA ALA A 201 -16.39 -2.19 -14.50
C ALA A 201 -15.42 -1.95 -15.67
N THR A 202 -15.87 -2.25 -16.87
CA THR A 202 -15.09 -2.00 -18.09
C THR A 202 -14.86 -0.49 -18.24
N LEU A 203 -13.59 -0.10 -18.27
CA LEU A 203 -13.16 1.26 -18.51
C LEU A 203 -12.95 1.48 -20.00
N THR A 204 -13.28 2.68 -20.49
CA THR A 204 -12.88 3.10 -21.83
C THR A 204 -11.37 3.33 -21.90
N ALA A 205 -10.82 3.44 -23.11
CA ALA A 205 -9.40 3.77 -23.28
C ALA A 205 -9.03 5.10 -22.61
N GLN A 206 -9.89 6.12 -22.80
CA GLN A 206 -9.71 7.45 -22.20
C GLN A 206 -9.82 7.42 -20.67
N GLU A 207 -10.76 6.63 -20.10
CA GLU A 207 -10.85 6.46 -18.65
C GLU A 207 -9.63 5.75 -18.06
N SER A 208 -9.11 4.74 -18.75
CA SER A 208 -7.88 4.05 -18.36
C SER A 208 -6.67 4.98 -18.36
N GLU A 209 -6.52 5.80 -19.40
CA GLU A 209 -5.44 6.78 -19.52
C GLU A 209 -5.54 7.85 -18.44
N LEU A 210 -6.74 8.36 -18.20
CA LEU A 210 -7.00 9.31 -17.12
C LEU A 210 -6.63 8.72 -15.74
N ILE A 211 -7.01 7.48 -15.46
CA ILE A 211 -6.65 6.81 -14.19
C ILE A 211 -5.13 6.64 -14.06
N GLN A 212 -4.42 6.31 -15.15
CA GLN A 212 -2.95 6.25 -15.12
C GLN A 212 -2.33 7.60 -14.78
N GLY A 213 -2.82 8.69 -15.37
CA GLY A 213 -2.39 10.05 -15.02
C GLY A 213 -2.67 10.39 -13.55
N ILE A 214 -3.85 10.05 -13.06
CA ILE A 214 -4.22 10.21 -11.64
C ILE A 214 -3.26 9.44 -10.73
N GLN A 215 -2.93 8.21 -11.07
CA GLN A 215 -2.00 7.40 -10.28
C GLN A 215 -0.59 8.00 -10.23
N TRP A 216 -0.11 8.61 -11.33
CA TRP A 216 1.15 9.35 -11.34
C TRP A 216 1.10 10.55 -10.39
N ALA A 217 0.09 11.39 -10.49
CA ALA A 217 -0.07 12.54 -9.60
C ALA A 217 -0.14 12.12 -8.13
N LEU A 218 -0.92 11.07 -7.81
CA LEU A 218 -1.11 10.57 -6.46
C LEU A 218 0.19 10.01 -5.85
N ALA A 219 1.05 9.35 -6.63
CA ALA A 219 2.30 8.82 -6.13
C ALA A 219 3.19 9.92 -5.52
N TYR A 220 3.28 11.07 -6.16
CA TYR A 220 4.08 12.19 -5.68
C TYR A 220 3.36 13.02 -4.61
N LEU A 221 2.07 13.30 -4.79
CA LEU A 221 1.30 14.12 -3.86
C LEU A 221 1.05 13.42 -2.53
N ALA A 222 0.83 12.11 -2.52
CA ALA A 222 0.70 11.35 -1.28
C ALA A 222 2.02 11.36 -0.49
N MET A 223 3.15 11.22 -1.15
CA MET A 223 4.47 11.36 -0.51
C MET A 223 4.70 12.77 0.01
N TYR A 224 4.33 13.80 -0.75
CA TYR A 224 4.39 15.19 -0.29
C TYR A 224 3.59 15.42 0.98
N GLU A 225 2.36 14.90 1.05
CA GLU A 225 1.48 14.99 2.22
C GLU A 225 2.02 14.18 3.41
N ALA A 226 2.58 12.99 3.16
CA ALA A 226 3.13 12.14 4.20
C ALA A 226 4.46 12.64 4.77
N TYR A 227 5.25 13.32 3.96
CA TYR A 227 6.64 13.67 4.24
C TYR A 227 6.90 14.29 5.62
N PRO A 228 6.07 15.25 6.11
CA PRO A 228 6.27 15.83 7.43
C PRO A 228 6.05 14.86 8.60
N TYR A 229 5.33 13.76 8.36
CA TYR A 229 4.88 12.82 9.40
C TYR A 229 5.66 11.51 9.43
N LEU A 230 6.32 11.14 8.32
CA LEU A 230 7.03 9.87 8.20
C LEU A 230 8.11 9.61 9.25
N PRO A 231 8.91 10.60 9.69
CA PRO A 231 9.91 10.37 10.71
C PRO A 231 9.37 10.39 12.14
N MET A 232 8.06 10.61 12.33
CA MET A 232 7.48 10.80 13.67
C MET A 232 6.86 9.53 14.21
N ILE A 233 7.25 9.15 15.43
CA ILE A 233 6.61 8.11 16.24
C ILE A 233 5.80 8.82 17.33
N VAL A 234 4.50 8.51 17.42
CA VAL A 234 3.62 8.98 18.48
C VAL A 234 3.13 7.79 19.28
N ASP A 235 3.48 7.75 20.55
CA ASP A 235 3.05 6.70 21.50
C ASP A 235 2.70 7.32 22.86
N MET A 236 2.41 6.46 23.84
CA MET A 236 2.08 6.91 25.22
C MET A 236 3.22 7.71 25.88
N ASN A 237 4.45 7.66 25.37
CA ASN A 237 5.59 8.42 25.86
C ASN A 237 5.77 9.77 25.13
N GLY A 238 4.83 10.12 24.24
CA GLY A 238 4.82 11.36 23.48
C GLY A 238 5.28 11.25 22.03
N MET A 239 5.64 12.37 21.45
CA MET A 239 6.07 12.48 20.05
C MET A 239 7.59 12.43 19.97
N ARG A 240 8.13 11.55 19.14
CA ARG A 240 9.57 11.36 18.94
C ARG A 240 9.89 11.27 17.44
N GLU A 241 11.08 11.74 17.06
CA GLU A 241 11.61 11.48 15.73
C GLU A 241 12.23 10.08 15.70
N ALA A 242 11.86 9.26 14.70
CA ALA A 242 12.50 7.97 14.49
C ALA A 242 13.94 8.20 14.02
N ARG A 243 14.89 8.04 14.95
CA ARG A 243 16.32 8.00 14.63
C ARG A 243 16.76 6.53 14.74
N TYR A 244 17.19 5.97 13.65
CA TYR A 244 17.84 4.66 13.67
C TYR A 244 19.26 4.86 14.19
N LYS A 245 19.45 4.59 15.47
CA LYS A 245 20.79 4.53 16.07
C LYS A 245 21.23 3.07 16.09
N ASP A 246 21.92 2.68 15.05
CA ASP A 246 22.58 1.40 15.00
C ASP A 246 24.00 1.59 15.56
N GLY A 247 24.42 0.80 16.56
CA GLY A 247 25.71 1.00 17.22
C GLY A 247 26.95 0.86 16.32
N THR A 248 26.76 0.54 15.04
CA THR A 248 27.81 0.50 13.99
C THR A 248 27.52 1.38 12.79
N ARG A 249 26.27 1.83 12.58
CA ARG A 249 25.88 2.81 11.58
C ARG A 249 25.10 3.91 12.27
N GLU A 250 25.71 5.05 12.49
CA GLU A 250 25.01 6.29 12.80
C GLU A 250 24.45 6.82 11.46
N GLU A 251 23.18 6.55 11.18
CA GLU A 251 22.48 7.24 10.11
C GLU A 251 22.10 8.59 10.66
N GLU A 252 22.77 9.65 10.20
CA GLU A 252 22.37 11.00 10.50
C GLU A 252 21.02 11.31 9.81
N THR A 253 20.14 11.97 10.55
CA THR A 253 18.90 12.50 10.00
C THR A 253 19.26 13.47 8.87
N ALA A 254 18.70 13.29 7.67
CA ALA A 254 18.93 14.20 6.56
C ALA A 254 18.69 15.66 6.99
N ASP A 255 19.59 16.55 6.57
CA ASP A 255 19.52 17.98 6.90
C ASP A 255 18.13 18.55 6.54
N ALA A 256 17.62 19.44 7.39
CA ALA A 256 16.33 20.09 7.20
C ALA A 256 16.22 20.79 5.83
N LYS A 257 17.31 21.33 5.31
CA LYS A 257 17.38 21.93 3.98
C LYS A 257 17.16 20.90 2.89
N LEU A 258 17.81 19.72 2.97
CA LEU A 258 17.64 18.63 2.03
C LEU A 258 16.21 18.07 2.07
N LYS A 259 15.64 17.91 3.27
CA LYS A 259 14.24 17.50 3.47
C LYS A 259 13.27 18.46 2.77
N ASN A 260 13.48 19.77 2.90
CA ASN A 260 12.63 20.78 2.26
C ASN A 260 12.78 20.76 0.72
N VAL A 261 13.99 20.58 0.19
CA VAL A 261 14.23 20.45 -1.25
C VAL A 261 13.52 19.22 -1.82
N GLN A 262 13.62 18.07 -1.16
CA GLN A 262 12.95 16.85 -1.58
C GLN A 262 11.41 17.00 -1.53
N ARG A 263 10.89 17.59 -0.46
CA ARG A 263 9.45 17.85 -0.34
C ARG A 263 8.96 18.78 -1.46
N GLN A 264 9.72 19.83 -1.79
CA GLN A 264 9.37 20.74 -2.88
C GLN A 264 9.43 20.05 -4.24
N ALA A 265 10.39 19.16 -4.46
CA ALA A 265 10.47 18.35 -5.69
C ALA A 265 9.23 17.47 -5.86
N LEU A 266 8.80 16.76 -4.80
CA LEU A 266 7.59 15.94 -4.81
C LEU A 266 6.34 16.77 -5.14
N TRP A 267 6.24 17.99 -4.59
CA TRP A 267 5.17 18.92 -4.91
C TRP A 267 5.18 19.33 -6.38
N ASN A 268 6.33 19.77 -6.88
CA ASN A 268 6.46 20.24 -8.27
C ASN A 268 6.13 19.13 -9.27
N ASP A 269 6.62 17.91 -9.04
CA ASP A 269 6.30 16.75 -9.88
C ASP A 269 4.82 16.41 -9.83
N GLY A 270 4.23 16.42 -8.62
CA GLY A 270 2.80 16.20 -8.45
C GLY A 270 1.94 17.25 -9.18
N GLN A 271 2.32 18.53 -9.12
CA GLN A 271 1.63 19.61 -9.82
C GLN A 271 1.77 19.49 -11.34
N LYS A 272 2.93 19.04 -11.84
CA LYS A 272 3.11 18.74 -13.26
C LYS A 272 2.12 17.69 -13.73
N PHE A 273 2.02 16.55 -13.05
CA PHE A 273 1.04 15.51 -13.41
C PHE A 273 -0.41 15.97 -13.31
N LEU A 274 -0.75 16.85 -12.37
CA LEU A 274 -2.09 17.47 -12.34
C LEU A 274 -2.31 18.39 -13.55
N GLY A 275 -1.29 19.08 -14.02
CA GLY A 275 -1.32 19.85 -15.27
C GLY A 275 -1.57 18.95 -16.48
N ASP A 276 -0.81 17.86 -16.60
CA ASP A 276 -0.98 16.87 -17.68
C ASP A 276 -2.40 16.27 -17.71
N ILE A 277 -2.98 15.98 -16.53
CA ILE A 277 -4.39 15.52 -16.41
C ILE A 277 -5.35 16.59 -16.92
N ARG A 278 -5.12 17.85 -16.60
CA ARG A 278 -5.98 18.96 -17.08
C ARG A 278 -5.91 19.09 -18.58
N GLU A 279 -4.71 19.12 -19.16
CA GLU A 279 -4.50 19.17 -20.60
C GLU A 279 -5.18 18.00 -21.32
N PHE A 280 -5.05 16.79 -20.76
CA PHE A 280 -5.72 15.61 -21.28
C PHE A 280 -7.26 15.76 -21.27
N LEU A 281 -7.82 16.21 -20.15
CA LEU A 281 -9.25 16.43 -20.04
C LEU A 281 -9.76 17.54 -20.96
N ASP A 282 -9.00 18.60 -21.13
CA ASP A 282 -9.35 19.72 -22.04
C ASP A 282 -9.32 19.25 -23.51
N ALA A 283 -8.42 18.34 -23.87
CA ALA A 283 -8.32 17.78 -25.21
C ALA A 283 -9.39 16.71 -25.53
N GLU A 284 -9.68 15.82 -24.58
CA GLU A 284 -10.53 14.63 -24.79
C GLU A 284 -12.00 14.87 -24.41
N SER A 285 -12.32 15.91 -23.62
CA SER A 285 -13.70 16.15 -23.20
C SER A 285 -14.61 16.60 -24.35
N SER A 286 -15.79 16.02 -24.38
CA SER A 286 -16.81 16.29 -25.39
C SER A 286 -18.21 16.07 -24.81
N PRO A 287 -19.28 16.36 -25.55
CA PRO A 287 -20.64 16.04 -25.09
C PRO A 287 -20.89 14.55 -24.77
N THR A 288 -20.02 13.65 -25.23
CA THR A 288 -20.12 12.19 -25.05
C THR A 288 -19.00 11.57 -24.22
N VAL A 289 -17.89 12.27 -24.05
CA VAL A 289 -16.70 11.83 -23.28
C VAL A 289 -16.44 12.83 -22.19
N PHE A 290 -16.34 12.40 -20.95
CA PHE A 290 -16.17 13.25 -19.77
C PHE A 290 -17.17 14.42 -19.74
N THR A 291 -18.45 14.13 -20.02
CA THR A 291 -19.52 15.09 -20.22
C THR A 291 -19.61 16.14 -19.11
N GLU A 292 -19.45 15.71 -17.84
CA GLU A 292 -19.54 16.62 -16.69
C GLU A 292 -18.39 17.63 -16.63
N TYR A 293 -17.20 17.22 -17.07
CA TYR A 293 -16.04 18.11 -17.17
C TYR A 293 -16.22 19.09 -18.34
N TYR A 294 -16.68 18.59 -19.49
CA TYR A 294 -16.98 19.40 -20.66
C TYR A 294 -18.02 20.49 -20.34
N GLN A 295 -19.14 20.14 -19.68
CA GLN A 295 -20.18 21.09 -19.31
C GLN A 295 -19.68 22.18 -18.37
N LYS A 296 -18.83 21.82 -17.39
CA LYS A 296 -18.21 22.81 -16.47
C LYS A 296 -17.38 23.83 -17.24
N ASN A 297 -16.58 23.41 -18.21
CA ASN A 297 -15.73 24.29 -18.99
C ASN A 297 -16.53 25.20 -19.94
N GLN A 298 -17.63 24.69 -20.52
CA GLN A 298 -18.53 25.50 -21.33
C GLN A 298 -19.18 26.65 -20.52
N ILE A 299 -19.57 26.39 -19.27
CA ILE A 299 -20.16 27.44 -18.41
C ILE A 299 -19.10 28.49 -18.06
N ASN A 300 -17.84 28.11 -17.87
CA ASN A 300 -16.76 29.06 -17.58
C ASN A 300 -16.43 29.94 -18.80
N THR A 301 -16.41 29.38 -20.01
CA THR A 301 -16.19 30.15 -21.23
C THR A 301 -17.32 31.12 -21.51
N LEU A 302 -18.58 30.73 -21.24
CA LEU A 302 -19.73 31.62 -21.37
C LEU A 302 -19.70 32.79 -20.35
N SER A 303 -19.02 32.63 -19.22
CA SER A 303 -18.87 33.70 -18.21
C SER A 303 -17.73 34.69 -18.55
N GLU A 304 -16.78 34.27 -19.39
CA GLU A 304 -15.66 35.13 -19.88
C GLU A 304 -16.08 35.98 -21.08
N ASP A 305 -17.11 35.58 -21.85
CA ASP A 305 -17.67 36.30 -22.96
C ASP A 305 -18.79 37.30 -22.57
N LEU A 306 -18.77 37.81 -21.35
CA LEU A 306 -19.62 38.93 -20.98
C LEU A 306 -19.13 40.16 -21.74
N ASP A 307 -19.76 40.40 -22.89
CA ASP A 307 -19.59 41.65 -23.67
C ASP A 307 -20.06 42.85 -22.86
N PHE A 308 -19.15 43.66 -22.37
CA PHE A 308 -19.42 44.87 -21.61
C PHE A 308 -19.45 46.12 -22.52
N THR A 309 -19.38 45.96 -23.85
CA THR A 309 -19.29 47.09 -24.79
C THR A 309 -20.48 48.06 -24.72
N ASP A 310 -21.67 47.62 -24.27
CA ASP A 310 -22.87 48.46 -24.20
C ASP A 310 -23.33 48.75 -22.75
N LYS A 311 -22.52 48.50 -21.73
CA LYS A 311 -22.91 48.82 -20.34
C LYS A 311 -22.32 50.17 -19.91
N PRO A 312 -23.12 51.05 -19.28
CA PRO A 312 -22.61 52.31 -18.80
C PRO A 312 -21.50 52.05 -17.75
N HIS A 313 -20.33 52.58 -18.03
CA HIS A 313 -19.19 52.48 -17.10
C HIS A 313 -19.51 53.27 -15.82
N VAL A 314 -19.64 52.60 -14.71
CA VAL A 314 -19.56 53.24 -13.40
C VAL A 314 -18.11 53.40 -13.06
N ILE A 315 -17.58 54.59 -13.21
CA ILE A 315 -16.28 54.99 -12.65
C ILE A 315 -16.52 55.31 -11.17
N LEU A 316 -15.98 54.48 -10.29
CA LEU A 316 -15.87 54.76 -8.85
C LEU A 316 -14.54 55.41 -8.55
#